data_37ec70057e6ccdb63d8e2331e78cd4c2
#
_entry.id   37ec70057e6ccdb63d8e2331e78cd4c2
#
_cell.length_a   1.000
_cell.length_b   1.000
_cell.length_c   1.000
_cell.angle_alpha   90.00
_cell.angle_beta   90.00
_cell.angle_gamma   90.00
#
_symmetry.space_group_name_H-M   'P 1'
#
loop_
_entity.id
_entity.type
_entity.pdbx_description
1 polymer ?
#
loop_
_entity_poly.entity_id
_entity_poly.type
_entity_poly.pdbx_seq_one_letter_code
_entity_poly.pdbx_strand_id
1 'polypeptide(L)'
;SAASDVYKRQRLDFVGDICLDENWCTGKTAKNHMADYFSDEVKKELISADFTMVNNEFAYTTRGQRQVGKAYCFRADPKDAGFLRTLGIDMVSVANNHVFDYGEQGFLDTLDALHAAGIPYSGGGRNLTEASAVRYVVTGGRKIAIVSATEIERFYHFTQKAQKEKPGVLKTQQEEVWKKELKRAKKNSDYVIAYVHWGTEGKIHYGQDQTEIADLCVKAGADAVIGGHPHRLQGVEFIKNVPVAYSVGNFWFSTGKLYTTIAQIQIDDSGSLKLRMIPCIQDSLTPSILTEKKQIKAFYHYLADISNHVGIDEDGFFYPYKNVEKPGVSPYAYTLSLIHISEPTRPY
;
A
#
# COMPACT_ATOMS: atom_id res chain seq x y z
N SER A 1 39.51 -16.80 -11.38
CA SER A 1 38.18 -16.67 -12.02
C SER A 1 37.32 -15.82 -11.11
N ALA A 2 37.20 -14.54 -11.44
CA ALA A 2 36.28 -13.65 -10.79
C ALA A 2 34.85 -14.17 -11.07
N ALA A 3 34.17 -14.70 -10.04
CA ALA A 3 32.77 -14.80 -10.08
C ALA A 3 32.23 -13.37 -10.22
N SER A 4 31.63 -13.02 -11.34
CA SER A 4 30.92 -11.79 -11.49
C SER A 4 29.82 -11.83 -10.43
N ASP A 5 29.93 -10.97 -9.42
CA ASP A 5 28.83 -10.66 -8.56
C ASP A 5 27.72 -10.12 -9.45
N VAL A 6 26.83 -11.00 -9.85
CA VAL A 6 25.57 -10.61 -10.48
C VAL A 6 24.77 -9.92 -9.39
N TYR A 7 24.91 -8.61 -9.29
CA TYR A 7 24.05 -7.79 -8.46
C TYR A 7 22.62 -8.09 -8.87
N LYS A 8 21.91 -8.85 -8.06
CA LYS A 8 20.52 -9.18 -8.34
C LYS A 8 19.71 -7.90 -8.21
N ARG A 9 18.94 -7.58 -9.25
CA ARG A 9 17.91 -6.55 -9.20
C ARG A 9 17.07 -6.75 -7.94
N GLN A 10 16.96 -5.73 -7.10
CA GLN A 10 16.08 -5.77 -5.93
C GLN A 10 14.64 -5.52 -6.37
N ARG A 11 13.71 -6.28 -5.82
CA ARG A 11 12.27 -6.16 -6.03
C ARG A 11 11.58 -6.00 -4.69
N LEU A 12 10.93 -4.86 -4.51
CA LEU A 12 10.14 -4.56 -3.32
C LEU A 12 8.68 -4.44 -3.73
N ASP A 13 7.86 -5.31 -3.22
CA ASP A 13 6.44 -5.37 -3.53
C ASP A 13 5.62 -4.65 -2.47
N PHE A 14 4.73 -3.79 -2.94
CA PHE A 14 3.76 -3.08 -2.12
C PHE A 14 2.37 -3.43 -2.62
N VAL A 15 1.58 -4.04 -1.76
CA VAL A 15 0.19 -4.35 -2.05
C VAL A 15 -0.74 -3.49 -1.21
N GLY A 16 -2.01 -3.46 -1.57
CA GLY A 16 -2.98 -2.55 -0.99
C GLY A 16 -3.57 -3.01 0.34
N ASP A 17 -4.82 -2.61 0.54
CA ASP A 17 -5.51 -2.80 1.80
C ASP A 17 -5.94 -4.25 2.00
N ILE A 18 -5.68 -4.78 3.19
CA ILE A 18 -6.19 -6.07 3.62
C ILE A 18 -7.05 -5.94 4.87
N CYS A 19 -8.05 -6.78 4.98
CA CYS A 19 -8.92 -6.89 6.15
C CYS A 19 -9.29 -8.35 6.39
N LEU A 20 -8.96 -8.85 7.58
CA LEU A 20 -9.28 -10.22 7.99
C LEU A 20 -10.57 -10.33 8.82
N ASP A 21 -11.34 -9.24 8.92
CA ASP A 21 -12.62 -9.26 9.66
C ASP A 21 -13.60 -10.23 9.02
N GLU A 22 -14.07 -11.21 9.81
CA GLU A 22 -14.93 -12.27 9.31
C GLU A 22 -16.38 -11.83 9.03
N ASN A 23 -16.83 -10.72 9.61
CA ASN A 23 -18.19 -10.26 9.45
C ASN A 23 -18.37 -9.34 8.23
N TRP A 24 -17.33 -8.57 7.90
CA TRP A 24 -17.39 -7.53 6.86
C TRP A 24 -16.56 -7.82 5.63
N CYS A 25 -15.37 -8.35 5.82
CA CYS A 25 -14.39 -8.43 4.75
C CYS A 25 -14.19 -9.86 4.23
N THR A 26 -13.97 -10.82 5.14
CA THR A 26 -13.54 -12.17 4.77
C THR A 26 -14.69 -13.17 4.70
N GLY A 27 -15.68 -13.01 5.59
CA GLY A 27 -16.71 -14.02 5.80
C GLY A 27 -16.23 -15.23 6.62
N LYS A 28 -17.15 -15.82 7.38
CA LYS A 28 -16.82 -16.94 8.29
C LYS A 28 -16.28 -18.18 7.57
N THR A 29 -16.73 -18.42 6.35
CA THR A 29 -16.30 -19.58 5.55
C THR A 29 -14.84 -19.42 5.11
N ALA A 30 -14.43 -18.24 4.75
CA ALA A 30 -13.07 -17.98 4.27
C ALA A 30 -12.03 -18.03 5.39
N LYS A 31 -12.41 -17.75 6.64
CA LYS A 31 -11.49 -17.65 7.76
C LYS A 31 -10.62 -18.90 8.00
N ASN A 32 -11.17 -20.08 7.80
CA ASN A 32 -10.45 -21.34 8.02
C ASN A 32 -9.60 -21.78 6.81
N HIS A 33 -9.74 -21.07 5.68
CA HIS A 33 -9.12 -21.42 4.40
C HIS A 33 -8.53 -20.19 3.70
N MET A 34 -8.04 -19.21 4.46
CA MET A 34 -7.59 -17.93 3.91
C MET A 34 -6.55 -18.07 2.81
N ALA A 35 -5.62 -19.02 2.94
CA ALA A 35 -4.59 -19.25 1.94
C ALA A 35 -5.13 -19.73 0.57
N ASP A 36 -6.31 -20.35 0.56
CA ASP A 36 -6.92 -20.89 -0.65
C ASP A 36 -7.49 -19.79 -1.57
N TYR A 37 -7.70 -18.58 -1.00
CA TYR A 37 -8.18 -17.43 -1.76
C TYR A 37 -7.09 -16.70 -2.56
N PHE A 38 -5.82 -17.01 -2.35
CA PHE A 38 -4.72 -16.42 -3.10
C PHE A 38 -4.27 -17.38 -4.18
N SER A 39 -4.21 -16.90 -5.44
CA SER A 39 -3.69 -17.71 -6.53
C SER A 39 -2.21 -18.07 -6.30
N ASP A 40 -1.77 -19.18 -6.86
CA ASP A 40 -0.39 -19.61 -6.72
C ASP A 40 0.60 -18.61 -7.33
N GLU A 41 0.20 -17.91 -8.39
CA GLU A 41 1.01 -16.87 -9.03
C GLU A 41 1.19 -15.66 -8.09
N VAL A 42 0.11 -15.24 -7.41
CA VAL A 42 0.19 -14.16 -6.41
C VAL A 42 1.09 -14.57 -5.25
N LYS A 43 0.88 -15.75 -4.67
CA LYS A 43 1.73 -16.25 -3.57
C LYS A 43 3.19 -16.33 -3.99
N LYS A 44 3.47 -16.86 -5.19
CA LYS A 44 4.81 -16.96 -5.74
C LYS A 44 5.46 -15.59 -5.92
N GLU A 45 4.74 -14.59 -6.43
CA GLU A 45 5.26 -13.24 -6.61
C GLU A 45 5.64 -12.64 -5.26
N LEU A 46 4.71 -12.61 -4.29
CA LEU A 46 4.94 -12.01 -2.98
C LEU A 46 6.10 -12.68 -2.21
N ILE A 47 6.20 -14.03 -2.27
CA ILE A 47 7.25 -14.79 -1.58
C ILE A 47 8.62 -14.61 -2.26
N SER A 48 8.64 -14.44 -3.58
CA SER A 48 9.89 -14.32 -4.35
C SER A 48 10.45 -12.90 -4.41
N ALA A 49 9.71 -11.89 -3.97
CA ALA A 49 10.21 -10.53 -3.81
C ALA A 49 11.25 -10.47 -2.69
N ASP A 50 12.16 -9.50 -2.78
CA ASP A 50 13.17 -9.28 -1.73
C ASP A 50 12.56 -8.63 -0.47
N PHE A 51 11.38 -8.02 -0.62
CA PHE A 51 10.59 -7.43 0.45
C PHE A 51 9.14 -7.24 0.00
N THR A 52 8.18 -7.53 0.87
CA THR A 52 6.76 -7.33 0.61
C THR A 52 6.07 -6.62 1.77
N MET A 53 5.32 -5.56 1.47
CA MET A 53 4.58 -4.75 2.43
C MET A 53 3.11 -4.63 2.07
N VAL A 54 2.25 -4.59 3.10
CA VAL A 54 0.79 -4.46 2.96
C VAL A 54 0.23 -3.48 4.00
N ASN A 55 -0.93 -2.89 3.75
CA ASN A 55 -1.67 -2.12 4.75
C ASN A 55 -2.60 -3.04 5.54
N ASN A 56 -2.37 -3.15 6.84
CA ASN A 56 -3.18 -3.92 7.79
C ASN A 56 -4.33 -3.05 8.32
N GLU A 57 -5.45 -3.04 7.62
CA GLU A 57 -6.55 -2.10 7.83
C GLU A 57 -7.66 -2.66 8.74
N PHE A 58 -7.26 -3.14 9.88
CA PHE A 58 -8.14 -3.67 10.94
C PHE A 58 -7.36 -3.86 12.23
N ALA A 59 -8.05 -4.13 13.33
CA ALA A 59 -7.42 -4.46 14.61
C ALA A 59 -7.32 -5.98 14.84
N TYR A 60 -6.16 -6.46 15.29
CA TYR A 60 -6.03 -7.81 15.86
C TYR A 60 -6.39 -7.77 17.34
N THR A 61 -7.63 -8.07 17.69
CA THR A 61 -8.08 -8.04 19.08
C THR A 61 -9.34 -8.85 19.32
N THR A 62 -9.44 -9.43 20.49
CA THR A 62 -10.70 -9.98 21.05
C THR A 62 -11.23 -9.10 22.18
N ARG A 63 -10.52 -8.01 22.50
CA ARG A 63 -10.82 -7.06 23.59
C ARG A 63 -11.21 -5.69 23.03
N GLY A 64 -11.32 -4.72 23.92
CA GLY A 64 -11.72 -3.37 23.56
C GLY A 64 -13.20 -3.24 23.21
N GLN A 65 -13.63 -2.02 22.98
CA GLN A 65 -15.00 -1.71 22.63
C GLN A 65 -15.05 -1.11 21.24
N ARG A 66 -16.01 -1.55 20.45
CA ARG A 66 -16.28 -0.99 19.13
C ARG A 66 -16.49 0.52 19.26
N GLN A 67 -15.85 1.31 18.39
CA GLN A 67 -16.02 2.76 18.35
C GLN A 67 -17.49 3.14 18.12
N VAL A 68 -18.03 3.93 19.05
CA VAL A 68 -19.40 4.42 18.96
C VAL A 68 -19.51 5.48 17.86
N GLY A 69 -20.50 5.34 17.00
CA GLY A 69 -20.73 6.27 15.90
C GLY A 69 -19.89 6.01 14.66
N LYS A 70 -18.97 5.04 14.67
CA LYS A 70 -18.25 4.60 13.48
C LYS A 70 -19.02 3.52 12.75
N ALA A 71 -19.33 3.74 11.47
CA ALA A 71 -20.17 2.84 10.68
C ALA A 71 -19.54 1.46 10.52
N TYR A 72 -18.27 1.43 10.15
CA TYR A 72 -17.52 0.20 9.91
C TYR A 72 -16.39 0.07 10.93
N CYS A 73 -16.34 -1.06 11.63
CA CYS A 73 -15.29 -1.40 12.56
C CYS A 73 -14.86 -2.85 12.34
N PHE A 74 -13.56 -3.03 12.14
CA PHE A 74 -12.97 -4.29 11.70
C PHE A 74 -12.04 -4.86 12.77
N ARG A 75 -12.15 -6.17 13.02
CA ARG A 75 -11.21 -6.90 13.86
C ARG A 75 -11.05 -8.35 13.42
N ALA A 76 -9.91 -8.91 13.73
CA ALA A 76 -9.64 -10.34 13.62
C ALA A 76 -9.03 -10.89 14.91
N ASP A 77 -9.03 -12.20 15.07
CA ASP A 77 -8.38 -12.87 16.19
C ASP A 77 -6.86 -12.62 16.14
N PRO A 78 -6.20 -12.23 17.25
CA PRO A 78 -4.75 -12.03 17.28
C PRO A 78 -3.93 -13.21 16.76
N LYS A 79 -4.42 -14.45 16.91
CA LYS A 79 -3.74 -15.65 16.41
C LYS A 79 -3.64 -15.69 14.88
N ASP A 80 -4.50 -14.96 14.18
CA ASP A 80 -4.53 -14.94 12.72
C ASP A 80 -3.40 -14.07 12.13
N ALA A 81 -2.69 -13.27 12.94
CA ALA A 81 -1.59 -12.43 12.47
C ALA A 81 -0.48 -13.24 11.77
N GLY A 82 -0.20 -14.45 12.23
CA GLY A 82 0.78 -15.35 11.62
C GLY A 82 0.48 -15.72 10.16
N PHE A 83 -0.77 -15.60 9.72
CA PHE A 83 -1.17 -15.86 8.35
C PHE A 83 -0.43 -14.98 7.34
N LEU A 84 -0.17 -13.72 7.67
CA LEU A 84 0.53 -12.80 6.78
C LEU A 84 1.91 -13.32 6.37
N ARG A 85 2.62 -13.99 7.27
CA ARG A 85 3.93 -14.58 6.94
C ARG A 85 3.83 -15.72 5.93
N THR A 86 2.74 -16.45 5.95
CA THR A 86 2.53 -17.54 4.95
C THR A 86 2.34 -17.01 3.54
N LEU A 87 1.98 -15.72 3.40
CA LEU A 87 1.90 -15.02 2.12
C LEU A 87 3.22 -14.33 1.72
N GLY A 88 4.27 -14.42 2.53
CA GLY A 88 5.53 -13.72 2.27
C GLY A 88 5.52 -12.24 2.65
N ILE A 89 4.57 -11.81 3.51
CA ILE A 89 4.53 -10.43 4.01
C ILE A 89 5.63 -10.22 5.04
N ASP A 90 6.51 -9.24 4.78
CA ASP A 90 7.66 -8.91 5.63
C ASP A 90 7.36 -7.76 6.59
N MET A 91 6.45 -6.86 6.24
CA MET A 91 6.10 -5.70 7.04
C MET A 91 4.66 -5.25 6.74
N VAL A 92 4.02 -4.64 7.73
CA VAL A 92 2.71 -4.02 7.54
C VAL A 92 2.74 -2.53 7.90
N SER A 93 1.90 -1.72 7.23
CA SER A 93 1.51 -0.41 7.74
C SER A 93 0.35 -0.60 8.73
N VAL A 94 0.44 0.08 9.86
CA VAL A 94 -0.68 0.26 10.80
C VAL A 94 -1.15 1.72 10.83
N ALA A 95 -0.62 2.56 9.95
CA ALA A 95 -1.04 3.95 9.79
C ALA A 95 -2.30 4.04 8.93
N ASN A 96 -3.45 3.75 9.49
CA ASN A 96 -4.74 3.80 8.81
C ASN A 96 -5.88 4.12 9.80
N ASN A 97 -7.08 4.27 9.29
CA ASN A 97 -8.25 4.65 10.08
C ASN A 97 -8.99 3.49 10.73
N HIS A 98 -8.54 2.24 10.59
CA HIS A 98 -9.23 1.07 11.14
C HIS A 98 -8.51 0.34 12.27
N VAL A 99 -7.25 0.67 12.55
CA VAL A 99 -6.51 0.03 13.65
C VAL A 99 -7.01 0.40 15.06
N PHE A 100 -7.78 1.49 15.17
CA PHE A 100 -8.44 1.94 16.41
C PHE A 100 -9.93 1.60 16.48
N ASP A 101 -10.45 0.76 15.64
CA ASP A 101 -11.88 0.41 15.58
C ASP A 101 -12.41 -0.16 16.91
N TYR A 102 -11.53 -0.72 17.72
CA TYR A 102 -11.81 -1.22 19.06
C TYR A 102 -11.04 -0.45 20.14
N GLY A 103 -10.78 0.83 19.89
CA GLY A 103 -10.14 1.75 20.81
C GLY A 103 -8.65 1.48 21.01
N GLU A 104 -8.08 2.15 22.02
CA GLU A 104 -6.65 2.03 22.33
C GLU A 104 -6.24 0.60 22.67
N GLN A 105 -7.10 -0.12 23.42
CA GLN A 105 -6.82 -1.52 23.75
C GLN A 105 -6.71 -2.40 22.50
N GLY A 106 -7.63 -2.23 21.53
CA GLY A 106 -7.59 -2.96 20.27
C GLY A 106 -6.34 -2.64 19.46
N PHE A 107 -5.91 -1.39 19.47
CA PHE A 107 -4.66 -0.96 18.82
C PHE A 107 -3.43 -1.60 19.47
N LEU A 108 -3.32 -1.55 20.80
CA LEU A 108 -2.21 -2.16 21.52
C LEU A 108 -2.16 -3.68 21.32
N ASP A 109 -3.31 -4.34 21.35
CA ASP A 109 -3.40 -5.78 21.03
C ASP A 109 -2.90 -6.08 19.62
N THR A 110 -3.18 -5.18 18.65
CA THR A 110 -2.70 -5.30 17.28
C THR A 110 -1.17 -5.26 17.22
N LEU A 111 -0.54 -4.32 17.92
CA LEU A 111 0.92 -4.24 17.99
C LEU A 111 1.53 -5.50 18.63
N ASP A 112 0.90 -6.00 19.71
CA ASP A 112 1.34 -7.22 20.36
C ASP A 112 1.20 -8.46 19.47
N ALA A 113 0.08 -8.58 18.75
CA ALA A 113 -0.16 -9.70 17.83
C ALA A 113 0.84 -9.72 16.68
N LEU A 114 1.12 -8.57 16.07
CA LEU A 114 2.13 -8.43 15.03
C LEU A 114 3.53 -8.77 15.55
N HIS A 115 3.87 -8.27 16.75
CA HIS A 115 5.15 -8.58 17.37
C HIS A 115 5.29 -10.09 17.65
N ALA A 116 4.27 -10.71 18.23
CA ALA A 116 4.25 -12.15 18.52
C ALA A 116 4.36 -13.01 17.24
N ALA A 117 3.77 -12.54 16.12
CA ALA A 117 3.89 -13.18 14.82
C ALA A 117 5.23 -12.89 14.12
N GLY A 118 6.09 -12.06 14.71
CA GLY A 118 7.37 -11.65 14.12
C GLY A 118 7.22 -10.79 12.88
N ILE A 119 6.14 -9.98 12.79
CA ILE A 119 5.87 -9.09 11.68
C ILE A 119 6.16 -7.65 12.11
N PRO A 120 7.19 -7.00 11.56
CA PRO A 120 7.44 -5.58 11.76
C PRO A 120 6.28 -4.73 11.27
N TYR A 121 6.08 -3.59 11.91
CA TYR A 121 5.08 -2.61 11.51
C TYR A 121 5.65 -1.20 11.44
N SER A 122 5.01 -0.34 10.67
CA SER A 122 5.39 1.05 10.44
C SER A 122 4.17 1.97 10.62
N GLY A 123 4.41 3.20 11.06
CA GLY A 123 3.40 4.24 11.11
C GLY A 123 2.46 4.20 12.33
N GLY A 124 2.76 3.37 13.32
CA GLY A 124 2.05 3.32 14.59
C GLY A 124 2.96 2.81 15.70
N GLY A 125 2.59 3.08 16.94
CA GLY A 125 3.41 2.68 18.07
C GLY A 125 2.80 3.05 19.42
N ARG A 126 3.47 2.62 20.49
CA ARG A 126 3.06 2.89 21.89
C ARG A 126 3.27 4.34 22.31
N ASN A 127 4.02 5.07 21.51
CA ASN A 127 4.29 6.49 21.67
C ASN A 127 4.73 7.09 20.32
N LEU A 128 4.93 8.41 20.27
CA LEU A 128 5.31 9.09 19.03
C LEU A 128 6.65 8.63 18.48
N THR A 129 7.62 8.33 19.33
CA THR A 129 8.94 7.86 18.90
C THR A 129 8.83 6.54 18.14
N GLU A 130 8.05 5.60 18.66
CA GLU A 130 7.81 4.31 17.99
C GLU A 130 6.97 4.48 16.72
N ALA A 131 5.89 5.27 16.77
CA ALA A 131 4.99 5.49 15.64
C ALA A 131 5.68 6.17 14.45
N SER A 132 6.61 7.07 14.71
CA SER A 132 7.36 7.80 13.68
C SER A 132 8.68 7.13 13.28
N ALA A 133 9.03 6.01 13.92
CA ALA A 133 10.30 5.33 13.64
C ALA A 133 10.43 4.92 12.19
N VAL A 134 11.54 5.32 11.57
CA VAL A 134 11.93 4.86 10.24
C VAL A 134 12.25 3.37 10.32
N ARG A 135 11.65 2.58 9.46
CA ARG A 135 11.98 1.17 9.31
C ARG A 135 12.98 0.98 8.19
N TYR A 136 13.96 0.12 8.39
CA TYR A 136 15.00 -0.13 7.41
C TYR A 136 14.99 -1.57 6.95
N VAL A 137 15.10 -1.75 5.65
CA VAL A 137 15.27 -3.05 4.99
C VAL A 137 16.62 -3.04 4.28
N VAL A 138 17.41 -4.07 4.48
CA VAL A 138 18.69 -4.23 3.79
C VAL A 138 18.58 -5.43 2.85
N THR A 139 18.71 -5.17 1.57
CA THR A 139 18.70 -6.20 0.52
C THR A 139 19.67 -5.84 -0.60
N GLY A 140 20.40 -6.82 -1.14
CA GLY A 140 21.37 -6.61 -2.20
C GLY A 140 22.43 -5.57 -1.89
N GLY A 141 22.83 -5.43 -0.62
CA GLY A 141 23.79 -4.43 -0.14
C GLY A 141 23.25 -3.00 -0.07
N ARG A 142 21.95 -2.79 -0.32
CA ARG A 142 21.30 -1.48 -0.28
C ARG A 142 20.37 -1.37 0.93
N LYS A 143 20.38 -0.20 1.55
CA LYS A 143 19.55 0.13 2.71
C LYS A 143 18.39 0.99 2.28
N ILE A 144 17.17 0.48 2.47
CA ILE A 144 15.93 1.09 2.06
C ILE A 144 15.15 1.49 3.31
N ALA A 145 14.77 2.75 3.40
CA ALA A 145 13.95 3.28 4.49
C ALA A 145 12.47 3.25 4.11
N ILE A 146 11.64 2.81 5.04
CA ILE A 146 10.17 2.84 4.94
C ILE A 146 9.65 3.77 6.04
N VAL A 147 8.82 4.72 5.66
CA VAL A 147 8.12 5.62 6.59
C VAL A 147 6.64 5.64 6.21
N SER A 148 5.77 5.33 7.17
CA SER A 148 4.31 5.28 6.94
C SER A 148 3.59 6.32 7.77
N ALA A 149 2.54 6.92 7.18
CA ALA A 149 1.64 7.84 7.87
C ALA A 149 0.23 7.75 7.28
N THR A 150 -0.76 8.26 8.01
CA THR A 150 -2.13 8.41 7.50
C THR A 150 -2.58 9.86 7.54
N GLU A 151 -3.30 10.26 6.50
CA GLU A 151 -4.01 11.54 6.44
C GLU A 151 -5.43 11.41 6.99
N ILE A 152 -5.97 10.20 7.00
CA ILE A 152 -7.40 9.94 7.20
C ILE A 152 -7.87 10.32 8.61
N GLU A 153 -9.14 10.73 8.69
CA GLU A 153 -9.76 11.30 9.88
C GLU A 153 -9.06 12.62 10.32
N ARG A 154 -8.84 13.49 9.34
CA ARG A 154 -8.23 14.81 9.57
C ARG A 154 -8.96 15.63 10.66
N PHE A 155 -10.29 15.53 10.70
CA PHE A 155 -11.16 16.30 11.59
C PHE A 155 -11.91 15.45 12.61
N TYR A 156 -11.98 14.14 12.42
CA TYR A 156 -12.59 13.19 13.34
C TYR A 156 -11.52 12.40 14.07
N HIS A 157 -11.81 11.93 15.26
CA HIS A 157 -10.79 11.36 16.14
C HIS A 157 -11.14 9.96 16.63
N PHE A 158 -11.64 9.10 15.74
CA PHE A 158 -11.73 7.68 16.06
C PHE A 158 -10.33 7.05 16.15
N THR A 159 -9.43 7.47 15.27
CA THR A 159 -8.05 6.99 15.23
C THR A 159 -7.12 7.98 15.91
N GLN A 160 -6.58 7.57 17.05
CA GLN A 160 -5.70 8.40 17.86
C GLN A 160 -4.35 8.61 17.19
N LYS A 161 -3.93 9.88 17.11
CA LYS A 161 -2.54 10.20 16.74
C LYS A 161 -1.60 9.87 17.89
N ALA A 162 -0.42 9.36 17.57
CA ALA A 162 0.63 9.12 18.55
C ALA A 162 1.12 10.43 19.17
N GLN A 163 1.37 10.41 20.47
CA GLN A 163 1.93 11.52 21.24
C GLN A 163 3.13 11.02 22.04
N LYS A 164 3.85 11.93 22.70
CA LYS A 164 5.06 11.61 23.46
C LYS A 164 4.88 10.39 24.38
N GLU A 165 3.78 10.37 25.11
CA GLU A 165 3.47 9.34 26.13
C GLU A 165 2.14 8.61 25.82
N LYS A 166 1.62 8.69 24.59
CA LYS A 166 0.37 8.04 24.20
C LYS A 166 0.53 7.24 22.92
N PRO A 167 -0.03 6.03 22.88
CA PRO A 167 -0.01 5.19 21.68
C PRO A 167 -0.85 5.84 20.57
N GLY A 168 -0.53 5.50 19.35
CA GLY A 168 -1.28 5.98 18.22
C GLY A 168 -0.58 5.74 16.88
N VAL A 169 -1.19 6.27 15.83
CA VAL A 169 -0.62 6.28 14.49
C VAL A 169 0.10 7.60 14.19
N LEU A 170 1.04 7.57 13.28
CA LEU A 170 1.63 8.79 12.72
C LEU A 170 0.64 9.40 11.72
N LYS A 171 0.23 10.64 11.99
CA LYS A 171 -0.63 11.42 11.10
C LYS A 171 0.19 12.38 10.23
N THR A 172 -0.18 12.54 8.96
CA THR A 172 0.48 13.52 8.08
C THR A 172 0.30 14.95 8.57
N GLN A 173 -0.76 15.23 9.35
CA GLN A 173 -0.97 16.52 10.04
C GLN A 173 0.06 16.79 11.15
N GLN A 174 0.82 15.80 11.60
CA GLN A 174 2.01 15.98 12.43
C GLN A 174 3.21 16.33 11.54
N GLU A 175 3.04 17.36 10.72
CA GLU A 175 3.87 17.66 9.55
C GLU A 175 5.36 17.79 9.88
N GLU A 176 5.69 18.45 10.99
CA GLU A 176 7.09 18.62 11.40
C GLU A 176 7.74 17.28 11.76
N VAL A 177 7.00 16.36 12.39
CA VAL A 177 7.50 15.01 12.69
C VAL A 177 7.64 14.22 11.40
N TRP A 178 6.63 14.25 10.53
CA TRP A 178 6.62 13.55 9.26
C TRP A 178 7.79 13.98 8.36
N LYS A 179 7.97 15.28 8.18
CA LYS A 179 9.10 15.85 7.42
C LYS A 179 10.46 15.47 8.02
N LYS A 180 10.58 15.59 9.34
CA LYS A 180 11.82 15.28 10.06
C LYS A 180 12.25 13.83 9.83
N GLU A 181 11.30 12.89 9.96
CA GLU A 181 11.61 11.47 9.81
C GLU A 181 11.90 11.09 8.35
N LEU A 182 11.23 11.70 7.36
CA LEU A 182 11.58 11.53 5.95
C LEU A 182 13.01 12.04 5.64
N LYS A 183 13.37 13.22 6.13
CA LYS A 183 14.74 13.77 5.99
C LYS A 183 15.77 12.89 6.69
N ARG A 184 15.44 12.37 7.88
CA ARG A 184 16.28 11.44 8.62
C ARG A 184 16.46 10.14 7.86
N ALA A 185 15.39 9.61 7.28
CA ALA A 185 15.43 8.42 6.44
C ALA A 185 16.37 8.64 5.26
N LYS A 186 16.24 9.76 4.53
CA LYS A 186 17.09 10.09 3.39
C LYS A 186 18.57 10.20 3.75
N LYS A 187 18.88 10.74 4.92
CA LYS A 187 20.27 10.85 5.40
C LYS A 187 20.89 9.48 5.73
N ASN A 188 20.08 8.50 6.12
CA ASN A 188 20.56 7.25 6.71
C ASN A 188 20.28 6.01 5.84
N SER A 189 19.85 6.18 4.60
CA SER A 189 19.56 5.10 3.66
C SER A 189 19.89 5.49 2.22
N ASP A 190 19.92 4.50 1.35
CA ASP A 190 20.14 4.70 -0.07
C ASP A 190 18.85 5.15 -0.76
N TYR A 191 17.70 4.62 -0.31
CA TYR A 191 16.38 4.94 -0.83
C TYR A 191 15.36 5.13 0.29
N VAL A 192 14.39 6.01 0.06
CA VAL A 192 13.27 6.28 0.98
C VAL A 192 11.96 6.04 0.26
N ILE A 193 11.13 5.18 0.82
CA ILE A 193 9.78 4.93 0.35
C ILE A 193 8.80 5.42 1.40
N ALA A 194 7.95 6.38 1.04
CA ALA A 194 6.83 6.81 1.85
C ALA A 194 5.60 5.96 1.53
N TYR A 195 4.98 5.37 2.54
CA TYR A 195 3.75 4.60 2.41
C TYR A 195 2.62 5.34 3.13
N VAL A 196 1.64 5.87 2.37
CA VAL A 196 0.67 6.84 2.90
C VAL A 196 -0.77 6.36 2.69
N HIS A 197 -1.56 6.41 3.75
CA HIS A 197 -2.99 6.10 3.75
C HIS A 197 -3.79 7.42 3.68
N TRP A 198 -4.42 7.72 2.55
CA TRP A 198 -4.95 9.04 2.21
C TRP A 198 -6.10 9.05 1.20
N GLY A 199 -6.64 10.23 0.93
CA GLY A 199 -7.61 10.46 -0.14
C GLY A 199 -9.04 10.14 0.28
N THR A 200 -9.92 9.98 -0.70
CA THR A 200 -11.35 9.77 -0.49
C THR A 200 -11.77 8.38 -0.97
N GLU A 201 -12.48 7.65 -0.11
CA GLU A 201 -13.03 6.33 -0.44
C GLU A 201 -13.85 6.34 -1.72
N GLY A 202 -13.68 5.31 -2.53
CA GLY A 202 -14.40 5.10 -3.78
C GLY A 202 -13.93 5.96 -4.96
N LYS A 203 -13.08 6.96 -4.76
CA LYS A 203 -12.59 7.82 -5.84
C LYS A 203 -11.49 7.18 -6.63
N ILE A 204 -11.62 7.19 -7.97
CA ILE A 204 -10.60 6.70 -8.91
C ILE A 204 -9.58 7.78 -9.29
N HIS A 205 -9.92 9.05 -9.09
CA HIS A 205 -9.02 10.18 -9.29
C HIS A 205 -8.52 10.69 -7.95
N TYR A 206 -7.22 10.89 -7.84
CA TYR A 206 -6.61 11.47 -6.64
C TYR A 206 -6.93 12.97 -6.52
N GLY A 207 -6.97 13.47 -5.31
CA GLY A 207 -7.33 14.83 -4.98
C GLY A 207 -6.14 15.72 -4.64
N GLN A 208 -6.43 17.01 -4.42
CA GLN A 208 -5.42 18.01 -4.07
C GLN A 208 -4.69 17.66 -2.76
N ASP A 209 -5.40 17.18 -1.75
CA ASP A 209 -4.81 16.79 -0.46
C ASP A 209 -3.71 15.73 -0.67
N GLN A 210 -3.96 14.75 -1.56
CA GLN A 210 -2.99 13.72 -1.87
C GLN A 210 -1.76 14.30 -2.59
N THR A 211 -1.96 15.20 -3.55
CA THR A 211 -0.85 15.83 -4.30
C THR A 211 0.02 16.72 -3.42
N GLU A 212 -0.58 17.46 -2.48
CA GLU A 212 0.15 18.28 -1.51
C GLU A 212 1.03 17.44 -0.59
N ILE A 213 0.50 16.33 -0.07
CA ILE A 213 1.26 15.40 0.78
C ILE A 213 2.36 14.70 -0.03
N ALA A 214 2.07 14.30 -1.27
CA ALA A 214 3.06 13.70 -2.16
C ALA A 214 4.23 14.67 -2.45
N ASP A 215 3.94 15.93 -2.75
CA ASP A 215 4.94 16.97 -2.96
C ASP A 215 5.81 17.19 -1.71
N LEU A 216 5.19 17.19 -0.52
CA LEU A 216 5.91 17.23 0.74
C LEU A 216 6.85 16.04 0.92
N CYS A 217 6.39 14.82 0.64
CA CYS A 217 7.20 13.61 0.73
C CYS A 217 8.43 13.68 -0.19
N VAL A 218 8.23 14.10 -1.44
CA VAL A 218 9.31 14.24 -2.42
C VAL A 218 10.30 15.32 -2.01
N LYS A 219 9.82 16.49 -1.57
CA LYS A 219 10.68 17.58 -1.04
C LYS A 219 11.47 17.17 0.19
N ALA A 220 10.92 16.29 1.01
CA ALA A 220 11.59 15.77 2.20
C ALA A 220 12.57 14.62 1.91
N GLY A 221 12.62 14.10 0.67
CA GLY A 221 13.61 13.14 0.23
C GLY A 221 13.08 11.73 -0.10
N ALA A 222 11.76 11.56 -0.23
CA ALA A 222 11.22 10.29 -0.72
C ALA A 222 11.67 10.01 -2.16
N ASP A 223 12.06 8.78 -2.44
CA ASP A 223 12.45 8.28 -3.77
C ASP A 223 11.28 7.55 -4.46
N ALA A 224 10.27 7.15 -3.70
CA ALA A 224 8.97 6.69 -4.18
C ALA A 224 7.89 6.96 -3.13
N VAL A 225 6.64 7.12 -3.58
CA VAL A 225 5.47 7.26 -2.71
C VAL A 225 4.42 6.25 -3.14
N ILE A 226 3.94 5.44 -2.21
CA ILE A 226 2.92 4.43 -2.42
C ILE A 226 1.73 4.75 -1.51
N GLY A 227 0.54 4.85 -2.10
CA GLY A 227 -0.69 5.22 -1.40
C GLY A 227 -1.73 4.11 -1.32
N GLY A 228 -2.63 4.23 -0.36
CA GLY A 228 -3.80 3.39 -0.14
C GLY A 228 -4.95 4.16 0.49
N HIS A 229 -6.04 3.53 0.88
CA HIS A 229 -7.28 4.03 1.45
C HIS A 229 -8.46 4.18 0.47
N PRO A 230 -8.34 4.73 -0.74
CA PRO A 230 -9.51 4.89 -1.59
C PRO A 230 -10.27 3.61 -1.93
N HIS A 231 -9.70 2.45 -1.63
CA HIS A 231 -10.22 1.12 -2.00
C HIS A 231 -10.44 0.98 -3.51
N ARG A 232 -9.80 1.86 -4.27
CA ARG A 232 -9.77 1.91 -5.73
C ARG A 232 -8.34 2.13 -6.18
N LEU A 233 -7.98 1.47 -7.27
CA LEU A 233 -6.73 1.80 -7.96
C LEU A 233 -6.81 3.24 -8.48
N GLN A 234 -5.85 4.06 -8.10
CA GLN A 234 -5.70 5.42 -8.61
C GLN A 234 -4.44 5.54 -9.48
N GLY A 235 -4.33 6.65 -10.17
CA GLY A 235 -3.26 6.90 -11.12
C GLY A 235 -1.88 7.10 -10.49
N VAL A 236 -0.92 7.26 -11.39
CA VAL A 236 0.49 7.54 -11.09
C VAL A 236 0.87 8.88 -11.68
N GLU A 237 1.74 9.61 -11.01
CA GLU A 237 2.46 10.73 -11.59
C GLU A 237 3.92 10.74 -11.13
N PHE A 238 4.74 11.57 -11.77
CA PHE A 238 6.12 11.81 -11.36
C PHE A 238 6.29 13.25 -10.87
N ILE A 239 6.70 13.39 -9.60
CA ILE A 239 7.08 14.67 -9.02
C ILE A 239 8.60 14.71 -8.99
N LYS A 240 9.22 15.60 -9.78
CA LYS A 240 10.70 15.67 -9.90
C LYS A 240 11.37 14.32 -10.17
N ASN A 241 10.80 13.54 -11.08
CA ASN A 241 11.23 12.17 -11.41
C ASN A 241 11.02 11.11 -10.31
N VAL A 242 10.36 11.44 -9.21
CA VAL A 242 9.96 10.48 -8.18
C VAL A 242 8.58 9.92 -8.52
N PRO A 243 8.42 8.58 -8.64
CA PRO A 243 7.13 7.99 -8.90
C PRO A 243 6.22 8.06 -7.66
N VAL A 244 4.98 8.48 -7.89
CA VAL A 244 3.90 8.53 -6.90
C VAL A 244 2.75 7.67 -7.41
N ALA A 245 2.51 6.53 -6.77
CA ALA A 245 1.33 5.70 -6.98
C ALA A 245 0.28 6.09 -5.94
N TYR A 246 -0.76 6.80 -6.35
CA TYR A 246 -1.71 7.41 -5.41
C TYR A 246 -2.58 6.42 -4.65
N SER A 247 -2.94 5.29 -5.26
CA SER A 247 -3.57 4.18 -4.55
C SER A 247 -3.37 2.87 -5.29
N VAL A 248 -2.94 1.86 -4.57
CA VAL A 248 -2.80 0.50 -5.08
C VAL A 248 -4.06 -0.35 -4.88
N GLY A 249 -5.12 0.25 -4.34
CA GLY A 249 -6.44 -0.37 -4.18
C GLY A 249 -6.52 -1.41 -3.07
N ASN A 250 -7.60 -2.18 -3.09
CA ASN A 250 -7.75 -3.33 -2.21
C ASN A 250 -6.87 -4.48 -2.69
N PHE A 251 -6.31 -5.22 -1.74
CA PHE A 251 -5.66 -6.48 -2.08
C PHE A 251 -6.48 -7.68 -1.58
N TRP A 252 -6.95 -7.63 -0.35
CA TRP A 252 -7.88 -8.59 0.21
C TRP A 252 -8.81 -7.93 1.22
N PHE A 253 -9.85 -7.29 0.74
CA PHE A 253 -10.67 -6.43 1.59
C PHE A 253 -12.18 -6.69 1.48
N SER A 254 -12.71 -6.93 0.30
CA SER A 254 -14.15 -7.09 0.09
C SER A 254 -14.45 -8.12 -0.99
N THR A 255 -15.73 -8.46 -1.15
CA THR A 255 -16.21 -9.41 -2.16
C THR A 255 -16.39 -8.77 -3.53
N GLY A 256 -16.11 -7.48 -3.68
CA GLY A 256 -16.23 -6.78 -4.97
C GLY A 256 -15.21 -7.24 -6.01
N LYS A 257 -15.54 -6.99 -7.27
CA LYS A 257 -14.63 -7.20 -8.40
C LYS A 257 -13.97 -5.89 -8.77
N LEU A 258 -12.67 -5.76 -8.49
CA LEU A 258 -11.93 -4.52 -8.63
C LEU A 258 -10.53 -4.77 -9.18
N TYR A 259 -10.04 -3.83 -10.00
CA TYR A 259 -8.61 -3.79 -10.28
C TYR A 259 -7.82 -3.48 -9.02
N THR A 260 -6.73 -4.20 -8.86
CA THR A 260 -5.70 -3.99 -7.85
C THR A 260 -4.34 -4.22 -8.49
N THR A 261 -3.28 -4.06 -7.75
CA THR A 261 -1.92 -4.23 -8.28
C THR A 261 -0.98 -4.70 -7.21
N ILE A 262 0.09 -5.34 -7.63
CA ILE A 262 1.32 -5.41 -6.86
C ILE A 262 2.20 -4.27 -7.42
N ALA A 263 2.31 -3.18 -6.66
CA ALA A 263 3.20 -2.08 -7.00
C ALA A 263 4.63 -2.47 -6.64
N GLN A 264 5.44 -2.75 -7.66
CA GLN A 264 6.80 -3.24 -7.50
C GLN A 264 7.80 -2.11 -7.73
N ILE A 265 8.57 -1.78 -6.70
CA ILE A 265 9.75 -0.95 -6.83
C ILE A 265 10.93 -1.85 -7.21
N GLN A 266 11.53 -1.59 -8.35
CA GLN A 266 12.75 -2.27 -8.76
C GLN A 266 13.93 -1.31 -8.71
N ILE A 267 15.04 -1.79 -8.15
CA ILE A 267 16.30 -1.08 -8.12
C ILE A 267 17.29 -1.93 -8.89
N ASP A 268 17.78 -1.41 -10.01
CA ASP A 268 18.72 -2.12 -10.87
C ASP A 268 20.19 -1.97 -10.40
N ASP A 269 21.09 -2.63 -11.07
CA ASP A 269 22.52 -2.63 -10.73
C ASP A 269 23.16 -1.23 -10.77
N SER A 270 22.62 -0.35 -11.63
CA SER A 270 23.07 1.05 -11.71
C SER A 270 22.56 1.92 -10.56
N GLY A 271 21.65 1.40 -9.72
CA GLY A 271 20.98 2.15 -8.67
C GLY A 271 19.75 2.92 -9.15
N SER A 272 19.27 2.67 -10.37
CA SER A 272 18.05 3.29 -10.88
C SER A 272 16.83 2.65 -10.25
N LEU A 273 16.00 3.47 -9.62
CA LEU A 273 14.70 3.07 -9.06
C LEU A 273 13.61 3.24 -10.10
N LYS A 274 12.81 2.20 -10.30
CA LYS A 274 11.67 2.19 -11.23
C LYS A 274 10.43 1.65 -10.54
N LEU A 275 9.27 2.21 -10.88
CA LEU A 275 7.97 1.69 -10.48
C LEU A 275 7.39 0.84 -11.60
N ARG A 276 7.00 -0.38 -11.26
CA ARG A 276 6.21 -1.29 -12.10
C ARG A 276 4.90 -1.59 -11.39
N MET A 277 3.82 -1.68 -12.15
CA MET A 277 2.56 -2.20 -11.62
C MET A 277 2.23 -3.54 -12.29
N ILE A 278 2.21 -4.61 -11.51
CA ILE A 278 1.80 -5.93 -11.95
C ILE A 278 0.27 -5.94 -11.98
N PRO A 279 -0.34 -6.22 -13.16
CA PRO A 279 -1.78 -6.18 -13.31
C PRO A 279 -2.47 -7.27 -12.48
N CYS A 280 -3.34 -6.86 -11.57
CA CYS A 280 -4.10 -7.77 -10.73
C CYS A 280 -5.59 -7.39 -10.72
N ILE A 281 -6.39 -8.37 -10.36
CA ILE A 281 -7.80 -8.20 -10.07
C ILE A 281 -8.12 -8.91 -8.76
N GLN A 282 -8.89 -8.25 -7.89
CA GLN A 282 -9.57 -8.91 -6.79
C GLN A 282 -10.97 -9.24 -7.26
N ASP A 283 -11.38 -10.49 -7.18
CA ASP A 283 -12.73 -10.95 -7.48
C ASP A 283 -13.18 -11.87 -6.35
N SER A 284 -14.23 -11.49 -5.64
CA SER A 284 -14.81 -12.29 -4.56
C SER A 284 -13.77 -12.75 -3.53
N LEU A 285 -12.92 -11.84 -3.03
CA LEU A 285 -11.77 -12.08 -2.13
C LEU A 285 -10.57 -12.82 -2.76
N THR A 286 -10.59 -13.08 -4.05
CA THR A 286 -9.46 -13.75 -4.70
C THR A 286 -8.63 -12.74 -5.47
N PRO A 287 -7.48 -12.29 -4.94
CA PRO A 287 -6.53 -11.52 -5.73
C PRO A 287 -5.82 -12.46 -6.70
N SER A 288 -5.78 -12.07 -7.96
CA SER A 288 -5.17 -12.85 -9.05
C SER A 288 -4.37 -11.93 -9.96
N ILE A 289 -3.22 -12.40 -10.42
CA ILE A 289 -2.46 -11.72 -11.47
C ILE A 289 -3.15 -11.97 -12.81
N LEU A 290 -3.34 -10.91 -13.61
CA LEU A 290 -3.90 -11.03 -14.94
C LEU A 290 -2.85 -11.63 -15.89
N THR A 291 -3.22 -12.68 -16.61
CA THR A 291 -2.33 -13.40 -17.54
C THR A 291 -2.72 -13.24 -19.01
N GLU A 292 -4.00 -12.93 -19.27
CA GLU A 292 -4.47 -12.75 -20.65
C GLU A 292 -4.06 -11.39 -21.22
N LYS A 293 -3.42 -11.37 -22.38
CA LYS A 293 -2.94 -10.16 -23.06
C LYS A 293 -4.00 -9.08 -23.19
N LYS A 294 -5.26 -9.46 -23.49
CA LYS A 294 -6.37 -8.50 -23.61
C LYS A 294 -6.69 -7.81 -22.27
N GLN A 295 -6.69 -8.57 -21.18
CA GLN A 295 -6.96 -8.06 -19.84
C GLN A 295 -5.81 -7.18 -19.34
N ILE A 296 -4.57 -7.60 -19.56
CA ILE A 296 -3.36 -6.82 -19.23
C ILE A 296 -3.39 -5.48 -19.98
N LYS A 297 -3.71 -5.51 -21.26
CA LYS A 297 -3.85 -4.30 -22.06
C LYS A 297 -4.93 -3.37 -21.52
N ALA A 298 -6.10 -3.91 -21.18
CA ALA A 298 -7.20 -3.13 -20.60
C ALA A 298 -6.81 -2.50 -19.25
N PHE A 299 -6.08 -3.22 -18.41
CA PHE A 299 -5.56 -2.74 -17.14
C PHE A 299 -4.62 -1.53 -17.33
N TYR A 300 -3.66 -1.62 -18.26
CA TYR A 300 -2.73 -0.52 -18.49
C TYR A 300 -3.40 0.69 -19.16
N HIS A 301 -4.41 0.47 -20.00
CA HIS A 301 -5.23 1.56 -20.51
C HIS A 301 -5.96 2.29 -19.40
N TYR A 302 -6.61 1.53 -18.50
CA TYR A 302 -7.27 2.11 -17.34
C TYR A 302 -6.30 2.95 -16.50
N LEU A 303 -5.09 2.42 -16.20
CA LEU A 303 -4.08 3.17 -15.45
C LEU A 303 -3.59 4.42 -16.19
N ALA A 304 -3.38 4.34 -17.49
CA ALA A 304 -2.98 5.51 -18.28
C ALA A 304 -4.03 6.61 -18.26
N ASP A 305 -5.31 6.24 -18.35
CA ASP A 305 -6.43 7.19 -18.35
C ASP A 305 -6.59 7.96 -17.04
N ILE A 306 -6.27 7.30 -15.90
CA ILE A 306 -6.38 7.92 -14.58
C ILE A 306 -5.06 8.49 -14.05
N SER A 307 -3.97 8.35 -14.80
CA SER A 307 -2.64 8.85 -14.46
C SER A 307 -2.36 10.20 -15.14
N ASN A 308 -1.34 10.91 -14.66
CA ASN A 308 -0.99 12.22 -15.15
C ASN A 308 0.47 12.27 -15.67
N HIS A 309 0.67 12.66 -16.92
CA HIS A 309 1.98 12.82 -17.56
C HIS A 309 2.92 11.61 -17.41
N VAL A 310 2.39 10.40 -17.59
CA VAL A 310 3.15 9.16 -17.52
C VAL A 310 3.05 8.36 -18.81
N GLY A 311 4.12 7.64 -19.14
CA GLY A 311 4.09 6.51 -20.06
C GLY A 311 4.19 5.20 -19.27
N ILE A 312 3.69 4.12 -19.88
CA ILE A 312 3.77 2.76 -19.33
C ILE A 312 4.34 1.88 -20.46
N ASP A 313 5.42 1.16 -20.19
CA ASP A 313 6.00 0.24 -21.17
C ASP A 313 5.29 -1.12 -21.20
N GLU A 314 5.73 -2.02 -22.08
CA GLU A 314 5.13 -3.35 -22.26
C GLU A 314 5.25 -4.24 -21.01
N ASP A 315 6.24 -3.98 -20.18
CA ASP A 315 6.50 -4.71 -18.92
C ASP A 315 5.79 -4.10 -17.72
N GLY A 316 5.09 -2.98 -17.92
CA GLY A 316 4.34 -2.27 -16.87
C GLY A 316 5.16 -1.30 -16.05
N PHE A 317 6.35 -0.91 -16.51
CA PHE A 317 7.13 0.14 -15.89
C PHE A 317 6.63 1.51 -16.29
N PHE A 318 6.51 2.38 -15.30
CA PHE A 318 6.13 3.78 -15.47
C PHE A 318 7.35 4.65 -15.70
N TYR A 319 7.19 5.64 -16.56
CA TYR A 319 8.20 6.67 -16.82
C TYR A 319 7.54 8.03 -17.02
N PRO A 320 8.25 9.15 -16.67
CA PRO A 320 7.70 10.49 -16.86
C PRO A 320 7.60 10.81 -18.35
N TYR A 321 6.45 11.35 -18.76
CA TYR A 321 6.21 11.79 -20.13
C TYR A 321 6.28 13.30 -20.20
N LYS A 322 7.22 13.84 -20.97
CA LYS A 322 7.53 15.28 -20.98
C LYS A 322 6.84 16.07 -22.11
N ASN A 323 6.23 15.42 -23.09
CA ASN A 323 5.63 16.11 -24.24
C ASN A 323 4.15 16.39 -24.03
N VAL A 324 3.80 17.69 -24.13
CA VAL A 324 2.45 18.24 -23.99
C VAL A 324 1.59 18.00 -25.26
N GLU A 325 2.16 17.56 -26.36
CA GLU A 325 1.37 17.02 -27.47
C GLU A 325 0.71 15.73 -26.97
N LYS A 326 -0.62 15.65 -27.14
CA LYS A 326 -1.38 14.42 -26.85
C LYS A 326 -0.50 13.26 -27.26
N PRO A 327 -0.21 12.31 -26.37
CA PRO A 327 0.66 11.22 -26.72
C PRO A 327 0.16 10.67 -28.03
N GLY A 328 1.01 10.73 -29.07
CA GLY A 328 0.79 9.92 -30.22
C GLY A 328 0.67 8.55 -29.66
N VAL A 329 -0.55 8.15 -29.46
CA VAL A 329 -0.99 6.83 -29.06
C VAL A 329 0.14 6.01 -28.41
N SER A 330 0.26 6.08 -27.08
CA SER A 330 0.88 4.95 -26.34
C SER A 330 0.38 3.68 -27.06
N PRO A 331 1.20 2.64 -27.30
CA PRO A 331 0.71 1.42 -27.93
C PRO A 331 -0.54 0.84 -27.23
N TYR A 332 -0.93 1.43 -26.12
CA TYR A 332 -2.12 1.11 -25.35
C TYR A 332 -3.31 2.08 -25.55
N ALA A 333 -3.21 3.13 -26.37
CA ALA A 333 -4.32 4.04 -26.66
C ALA A 333 -5.25 3.46 -27.73
N TYR A 334 -6.09 2.49 -27.45
CA TYR A 334 -7.31 2.22 -28.20
C TYR A 334 -8.44 1.63 -27.36
N THR A 335 -9.57 2.35 -27.43
CA THR A 335 -10.98 1.97 -27.20
C THR A 335 -11.35 1.48 -25.80
N LEU A 336 -11.89 2.42 -25.05
CA LEU A 336 -12.95 2.17 -24.07
C LEU A 336 -14.10 1.40 -24.76
N SER A 337 -14.05 0.10 -24.72
CA SER A 337 -15.23 -0.71 -24.94
C SER A 337 -15.22 -1.88 -23.95
N LEU A 338 -16.04 -1.72 -22.92
CA LEU A 338 -16.72 -2.79 -22.23
C LEU A 338 -15.88 -3.68 -21.32
N ILE A 339 -15.34 -3.12 -20.25
CA ILE A 339 -15.47 -3.79 -18.97
C ILE A 339 -16.25 -2.84 -18.07
N HIS A 340 -17.56 -3.00 -18.02
CA HIS A 340 -18.36 -2.52 -16.91
C HIS A 340 -17.86 -3.30 -15.69
N ILE A 341 -16.90 -2.74 -14.97
CA ILE A 341 -16.73 -3.06 -13.57
C ILE A 341 -17.95 -2.41 -12.94
N SER A 342 -18.98 -3.23 -12.68
CA SER A 342 -20.16 -2.76 -12.00
C SER A 342 -19.71 -2.14 -10.69
N GLU A 343 -19.91 -0.84 -10.53
CA GLU A 343 -19.78 -0.22 -9.22
C GLU A 343 -20.63 -1.02 -8.23
N PRO A 344 -20.11 -1.39 -7.07
CA PRO A 344 -20.95 -1.97 -6.05
C PRO A 344 -22.01 -0.93 -5.69
N THR A 345 -23.28 -1.28 -5.88
CA THR A 345 -24.45 -0.41 -5.64
C THR A 345 -24.73 -0.15 -4.17
N ARG A 346 -23.75 -0.36 -3.28
CA ARG A 346 -23.86 -0.02 -1.86
C ARG A 346 -22.67 0.87 -1.48
N PRO A 347 -22.93 2.05 -0.88
CA PRO A 347 -21.89 2.82 -0.24
C PRO A 347 -21.31 1.98 0.91
N TYR A 348 -20.02 1.94 1.00
CA TYR A 348 -19.28 1.34 2.11
C TYR A 348 -19.50 2.12 3.39
#